data_986a41085c7a3edc63fb397effa1f9b9
#
_entry.id   986a41085c7a3edc63fb397effa1f9b9
#
_cell.length_a   1.000
_cell.length_b   1.000
_cell.length_c   1.000
_cell.angle_alpha   90.00
_cell.angle_beta   90.00
_cell.angle_gamma   90.00
#
_symmetry.space_group_name_H-M   'P 1'
#
loop_
_entity.id
_entity.type
_entity.pdbx_description
1 polymer ?
#
loop_
_entity_poly.entity_id
_entity_poly.type
_entity_poly.pdbx_seq_one_letter_code
_entity_poly.pdbx_strand_id
1 'polypeptide(L)'
;MNAKVQTTLKASNVHTSARPAGKDWKDPKRYMWLLGPALPGIGLAALAGYAIAPKKLKALAWTGPILIHGVIPALDRAVGEDKSNPPESAVKSLEQDKYYDRIVKAFIPTQYAMTFMGAWLASRKNVPLEDKIGLTFTVGAINGIGINTAHELGHKSNKLNKLMAMAALAPTGYTHFVVEHNFGHHKRVATPEDPASSKMGESFWKFLPRTVVGGLKSAVKIEKTRLARKGKSFWSLDNELLQGWAMSAGFFGATTLICGPRAIPFLAGQAMYGASLLESVNYIEHYGLLRQKNENGKYERTKPEHSWNSNNIVTNLFLYQLQRHSDHHAHPSRSFQALRHFENAPQLPSGYASMLLPAYFPKWWSETMDKRVIDHYEGDLSKINWDPDRKEELMAKYADYAAEVAAAAKAPKSDAA
;
A
#
# COMPACT_ATOMS: atom_id res chain seq x y z
N MET A 1 -27.04 -4.55 5.17
CA MET A 1 -26.38 -3.51 6.00
C MET A 1 -27.43 -2.51 6.44
N ASN A 2 -27.57 -2.29 7.74
CA ASN A 2 -28.69 -1.57 8.35
C ASN A 2 -28.63 -0.05 8.05
N ALA A 3 -29.77 0.60 7.86
CA ALA A 3 -29.95 2.04 7.65
C ALA A 3 -29.21 2.93 8.69
N LYS A 4 -28.95 2.44 9.89
CA LYS A 4 -28.15 3.12 10.93
C LYS A 4 -26.67 3.35 10.54
N VAL A 5 -26.05 2.42 9.78
CA VAL A 5 -24.66 2.60 9.33
C VAL A 5 -24.59 3.63 8.23
N GLN A 6 -25.56 3.62 7.31
CA GLN A 6 -25.66 4.66 6.27
C GLN A 6 -25.95 6.06 6.85
N THR A 7 -26.78 6.14 7.90
CA THR A 7 -27.09 7.41 8.54
C THR A 7 -25.87 8.00 9.26
N THR A 8 -25.05 7.17 9.90
CA THR A 8 -23.82 7.63 10.58
C THR A 8 -22.77 8.12 9.57
N LEU A 9 -22.68 7.47 8.40
CA LEU A 9 -21.72 7.86 7.35
C LEU A 9 -22.20 9.08 6.52
N LYS A 10 -23.52 9.26 6.33
CA LYS A 10 -24.08 10.43 5.64
C LYS A 10 -24.12 11.69 6.50
N ALA A 11 -24.25 11.55 7.83
CA ALA A 11 -24.28 12.70 8.75
C ALA A 11 -22.93 13.44 8.86
N SER A 12 -21.81 12.85 8.37
CA SER A 12 -20.50 13.51 8.37
C SER A 12 -20.34 14.60 7.29
N ASN A 13 -21.28 14.71 6.34
CA ASN A 13 -21.25 15.73 5.28
C ASN A 13 -21.90 17.08 5.68
N VAL A 14 -22.27 17.26 6.95
CA VAL A 14 -22.78 18.55 7.41
C VAL A 14 -21.59 19.45 7.76
N HIS A 15 -21.42 20.54 7.02
CA HIS A 15 -20.59 21.67 7.42
C HIS A 15 -21.02 22.16 8.80
N THR A 16 -20.45 21.59 9.85
CA THR A 16 -20.61 22.12 11.19
C THR A 16 -19.49 23.12 11.44
N SER A 17 -19.89 24.38 11.59
CA SER A 17 -19.08 25.45 12.16
C SER A 17 -18.25 24.93 13.34
N ALA A 18 -16.95 25.13 13.27
CA ALA A 18 -15.95 24.63 14.22
C ALA A 18 -16.28 25.05 15.66
N ARG A 19 -16.81 24.12 16.46
CA ARG A 19 -16.56 24.15 17.90
C ARG A 19 -15.12 23.68 18.12
N PRO A 20 -14.32 24.32 18.99
CA PRO A 20 -13.03 23.79 19.37
C PRO A 20 -13.27 22.41 20.01
N ALA A 21 -12.98 21.36 19.26
CA ALA A 21 -13.08 20.00 19.77
C ALA A 21 -11.94 19.82 20.80
N GLY A 22 -12.29 20.01 22.06
CA GLY A 22 -11.43 19.76 23.20
C GLY A 22 -11.08 18.26 23.33
N LYS A 23 -10.50 17.90 24.46
CA LYS A 23 -10.03 16.54 24.83
C LYS A 23 -11.05 15.39 24.67
N ASP A 24 -12.30 15.69 24.29
CA ASP A 24 -13.42 14.74 24.23
C ASP A 24 -13.77 14.23 22.83
N TRP A 25 -12.99 14.58 21.79
CA TRP A 25 -13.24 14.05 20.45
C TRP A 25 -12.92 12.54 20.41
N LYS A 26 -13.90 11.76 19.95
CA LYS A 26 -13.78 10.30 19.79
C LYS A 26 -13.75 9.95 18.31
N ASP A 27 -12.82 9.08 17.92
CA ASP A 27 -12.76 8.58 16.55
C ASP A 27 -14.04 7.78 16.21
N PRO A 28 -14.86 8.26 15.27
CA PRO A 28 -16.08 7.57 14.87
C PRO A 28 -15.79 6.21 14.19
N LYS A 29 -14.59 6.02 13.66
CA LYS A 29 -14.14 4.80 13.00
C LYS A 29 -13.40 3.84 13.93
N ARG A 30 -13.28 4.16 15.23
CA ARG A 30 -12.47 3.40 16.20
C ARG A 30 -12.61 1.88 16.08
N TYR A 31 -13.83 1.38 16.08
CA TYR A 31 -14.09 -0.07 16.00
C TYR A 31 -14.09 -0.61 14.57
N MET A 32 -14.23 0.24 13.57
CA MET A 32 -14.16 -0.16 12.17
C MET A 32 -12.73 -0.55 11.74
N TRP A 33 -11.71 -0.01 12.41
CA TRP A 33 -10.31 -0.39 12.18
C TRP A 33 -10.02 -1.86 12.49
N LEU A 34 -10.90 -2.56 13.20
CA LEU A 34 -10.79 -4.01 13.41
C LEU A 34 -10.94 -4.81 12.11
N LEU A 35 -11.42 -4.21 11.02
CA LEU A 35 -11.46 -4.85 9.71
C LEU A 35 -10.05 -5.17 9.18
N GLY A 36 -9.05 -4.34 9.48
CA GLY A 36 -7.66 -4.60 9.11
C GLY A 36 -7.17 -5.96 9.66
N PRO A 37 -7.06 -6.14 10.98
CA PRO A 37 -6.60 -7.40 11.57
C PRO A 37 -7.59 -8.56 11.41
N ALA A 38 -8.86 -8.31 11.06
CA ALA A 38 -9.81 -9.39 10.76
C ALA A 38 -9.49 -10.10 9.43
N LEU A 39 -8.79 -9.44 8.50
CA LEU A 39 -8.54 -9.97 7.16
C LEU A 39 -7.80 -11.33 7.15
N PRO A 40 -6.67 -11.53 7.85
CA PRO A 40 -6.06 -12.85 7.94
C PRO A 40 -6.93 -13.86 8.67
N GLY A 41 -7.84 -13.44 9.56
CA GLY A 41 -8.86 -14.28 10.19
C GLY A 41 -9.90 -14.77 9.18
N ILE A 42 -10.35 -13.90 8.28
CA ILE A 42 -11.25 -14.28 7.17
C ILE A 42 -10.54 -15.29 6.26
N GLY A 43 -9.28 -15.06 5.92
CA GLY A 43 -8.48 -16.00 5.15
C GLY A 43 -8.33 -17.35 5.85
N LEU A 44 -7.97 -17.36 7.13
CA LEU A 44 -7.84 -18.58 7.94
C LEU A 44 -9.15 -19.36 8.01
N ALA A 45 -10.28 -18.68 8.23
CA ALA A 45 -11.61 -19.30 8.25
C ALA A 45 -11.99 -19.89 6.87
N ALA A 46 -11.65 -19.20 5.78
CA ALA A 46 -11.86 -19.72 4.43
C ALA A 46 -11.03 -21.00 4.18
N LEU A 47 -9.76 -21.00 4.56
CA LEU A 47 -8.87 -22.16 4.47
C LEU A 47 -9.40 -23.33 5.31
N ALA A 48 -9.91 -23.07 6.53
CA ALA A 48 -10.51 -24.08 7.40
C ALA A 48 -11.79 -24.66 6.78
N GLY A 49 -12.67 -23.81 6.25
CA GLY A 49 -13.86 -24.24 5.53
C GLY A 49 -13.55 -25.10 4.31
N TYR A 50 -12.55 -24.69 3.51
CA TYR A 50 -12.04 -25.50 2.41
C TYR A 50 -11.52 -26.86 2.87
N ALA A 51 -10.75 -26.92 3.97
CA ALA A 51 -10.22 -28.17 4.51
C ALA A 51 -11.30 -29.17 4.91
N ILE A 52 -12.44 -28.67 5.47
CA ILE A 52 -13.56 -29.49 5.92
C ILE A 52 -14.37 -30.06 4.75
N ALA A 53 -14.64 -29.26 3.71
CA ALA A 53 -15.51 -29.63 2.61
C ALA A 53 -14.97 -29.14 1.24
N PRO A 54 -13.78 -29.62 0.78
CA PRO A 54 -13.12 -29.07 -0.41
C PRO A 54 -13.94 -29.17 -1.69
N LYS A 55 -14.72 -30.23 -1.89
CA LYS A 55 -15.58 -30.39 -3.06
C LYS A 55 -16.77 -29.43 -3.08
N LYS A 56 -17.33 -29.10 -1.89
CA LYS A 56 -18.52 -28.22 -1.76
C LYS A 56 -18.14 -26.75 -1.67
N LEU A 57 -16.99 -26.45 -1.06
CA LEU A 57 -16.54 -25.11 -0.73
C LEU A 57 -15.26 -24.71 -1.51
N LYS A 58 -15.12 -25.22 -2.74
CA LYS A 58 -13.97 -25.00 -3.60
C LYS A 58 -13.65 -23.49 -3.81
N ALA A 59 -14.67 -22.65 -3.90
CA ALA A 59 -14.52 -21.20 -4.06
C ALA A 59 -13.75 -20.56 -2.90
N LEU A 60 -13.73 -21.17 -1.70
CA LEU A 60 -12.97 -20.66 -0.56
C LEU A 60 -11.45 -20.67 -0.78
N ALA A 61 -10.93 -21.52 -1.67
CA ALA A 61 -9.52 -21.47 -2.08
C ALA A 61 -9.16 -20.13 -2.75
N TRP A 62 -10.13 -19.44 -3.35
CA TRP A 62 -9.97 -18.19 -4.09
C TRP A 62 -10.43 -16.94 -3.34
N THR A 63 -10.65 -17.06 -2.02
CA THR A 63 -11.18 -15.96 -1.18
C THR A 63 -10.37 -14.66 -1.32
N GLY A 64 -9.04 -14.72 -1.35
CA GLY A 64 -8.19 -13.52 -1.46
C GLY A 64 -8.43 -12.73 -2.76
N PRO A 65 -8.30 -13.33 -3.95
CA PRO A 65 -8.63 -12.69 -5.22
C PRO A 65 -10.07 -12.17 -5.28
N ILE A 66 -11.04 -12.95 -4.79
CA ILE A 66 -12.46 -12.53 -4.74
C ILE A 66 -12.64 -11.29 -3.85
N LEU A 67 -11.99 -11.26 -2.70
CA LEU A 67 -12.05 -10.10 -1.81
C LEU A 67 -11.42 -8.85 -2.45
N ILE A 68 -10.18 -8.97 -2.93
CA ILE A 68 -9.41 -7.79 -3.40
C ILE A 68 -9.96 -7.24 -4.71
N HIS A 69 -10.29 -8.11 -5.68
CA HIS A 69 -10.71 -7.67 -7.01
C HIS A 69 -12.22 -7.60 -7.22
N GLY A 70 -13.01 -8.11 -6.28
CA GLY A 70 -14.47 -8.13 -6.37
C GLY A 70 -15.16 -7.44 -5.20
N VAL A 71 -15.06 -8.01 -4.00
CA VAL A 71 -15.85 -7.58 -2.84
C VAL A 71 -15.46 -6.20 -2.36
N ILE A 72 -14.17 -5.92 -2.15
CA ILE A 72 -13.70 -4.62 -1.66
C ILE A 72 -14.03 -3.50 -2.65
N PRO A 73 -13.76 -3.62 -3.98
CA PRO A 73 -14.19 -2.63 -4.96
C PRO A 73 -15.70 -2.38 -4.99
N ALA A 74 -16.50 -3.43 -4.88
CA ALA A 74 -17.96 -3.31 -4.85
C ALA A 74 -18.44 -2.58 -3.58
N LEU A 75 -17.84 -2.89 -2.43
CA LEU A 75 -18.16 -2.22 -1.18
C LEU A 75 -17.69 -0.76 -1.17
N ASP A 76 -16.51 -0.44 -1.72
CA ASP A 76 -16.04 0.94 -1.86
C ASP A 76 -17.03 1.78 -2.68
N ARG A 77 -17.51 1.23 -3.80
CA ARG A 77 -18.53 1.90 -4.62
C ARG A 77 -19.85 2.11 -3.87
N ALA A 78 -20.27 1.12 -3.08
CA ALA A 78 -21.54 1.17 -2.35
C ALA A 78 -21.49 2.10 -1.13
N VAL A 79 -20.37 2.15 -0.42
CA VAL A 79 -20.20 2.94 0.81
C VAL A 79 -19.71 4.37 0.51
N GLY A 80 -18.84 4.54 -0.50
CA GLY A 80 -18.32 5.82 -0.95
C GLY A 80 -17.07 6.28 -0.21
N GLU A 81 -16.88 7.61 -0.17
CA GLU A 81 -15.69 8.27 0.34
C GLU A 81 -15.94 8.97 1.69
N ASP A 82 -14.86 9.10 2.47
CA ASP A 82 -14.82 9.94 3.69
C ASP A 82 -13.60 10.87 3.62
N LYS A 83 -13.85 12.15 3.34
CA LYS A 83 -12.86 13.23 3.30
C LYS A 83 -12.67 13.92 4.66
N SER A 84 -13.38 13.48 5.69
CA SER A 84 -13.27 14.08 7.02
C SER A 84 -11.89 13.88 7.63
N ASN A 85 -11.43 14.91 8.33
CA ASN A 85 -10.17 14.90 9.07
C ASN A 85 -10.43 14.90 10.57
N PRO A 86 -9.61 14.21 11.38
CA PRO A 86 -9.64 14.42 12.82
C PRO A 86 -9.28 15.88 13.14
N PRO A 87 -9.89 16.49 14.17
CA PRO A 87 -9.47 17.82 14.63
C PRO A 87 -7.99 17.83 15.02
N GLU A 88 -7.29 18.93 14.75
CA GLU A 88 -5.86 19.04 15.09
C GLU A 88 -5.61 18.82 16.59
N SER A 89 -6.51 19.28 17.44
CA SER A 89 -6.45 19.08 18.90
C SER A 89 -6.55 17.62 19.34
N ALA A 90 -7.10 16.72 18.49
CA ALA A 90 -7.22 15.29 18.78
C ALA A 90 -6.02 14.46 18.31
N VAL A 91 -5.19 14.97 17.39
CA VAL A 91 -4.09 14.21 16.77
C VAL A 91 -3.16 13.60 17.84
N LYS A 92 -2.70 14.41 18.78
CA LYS A 92 -1.78 13.94 19.85
C LYS A 92 -2.41 12.82 20.71
N SER A 93 -3.68 12.92 21.05
CA SER A 93 -4.37 11.88 21.84
C SER A 93 -4.58 10.59 21.05
N LEU A 94 -4.88 10.71 19.74
CA LEU A 94 -4.99 9.56 18.84
C LEU A 94 -3.67 8.81 18.72
N GLU A 95 -2.56 9.53 18.53
CA GLU A 95 -1.23 8.93 18.38
C GLU A 95 -0.73 8.24 19.67
N GLN A 96 -1.19 8.70 20.84
CA GLN A 96 -0.85 8.11 22.13
C GLN A 96 -1.74 6.93 22.53
N ASP A 97 -2.87 6.73 21.86
CA ASP A 97 -3.79 5.65 22.18
C ASP A 97 -3.24 4.29 21.72
N LYS A 98 -2.85 3.47 22.71
CA LYS A 98 -2.30 2.12 22.48
C LYS A 98 -3.27 1.14 21.79
N TYR A 99 -4.56 1.47 21.73
CA TYR A 99 -5.56 0.66 21.03
C TYR A 99 -5.17 0.46 19.56
N TYR A 100 -4.82 1.54 18.87
CA TYR A 100 -4.45 1.49 17.45
C TYR A 100 -3.16 0.70 17.19
N ASP A 101 -2.15 0.85 18.04
CA ASP A 101 -0.91 0.07 17.97
C ASP A 101 -1.18 -1.45 18.16
N ARG A 102 -2.10 -1.80 19.09
CA ARG A 102 -2.50 -3.20 19.34
C ARG A 102 -3.28 -3.80 18.16
N ILE A 103 -4.17 -3.02 17.53
CA ILE A 103 -4.92 -3.46 16.36
C ILE A 103 -3.97 -3.86 15.24
N VAL A 104 -3.00 -3.01 14.90
CA VAL A 104 -2.03 -3.30 13.84
C VAL A 104 -1.25 -4.58 14.14
N LYS A 105 -0.78 -4.76 15.39
CA LYS A 105 -0.04 -5.96 15.82
C LYS A 105 -0.89 -7.24 15.81
N ALA A 106 -2.20 -7.14 16.05
CA ALA A 106 -3.10 -8.30 16.08
C ALA A 106 -3.22 -9.02 14.73
N PHE A 107 -2.85 -8.36 13.62
CA PHE A 107 -2.77 -8.96 12.29
C PHE A 107 -1.78 -10.15 12.25
N ILE A 108 -0.62 -10.00 12.89
CA ILE A 108 0.55 -10.86 12.67
C ILE A 108 0.34 -12.31 13.13
N PRO A 109 -0.13 -12.62 14.34
CA PRO A 109 -0.33 -14.01 14.75
C PRO A 109 -1.26 -14.78 13.82
N THR A 110 -2.35 -14.15 13.39
CA THR A 110 -3.34 -14.76 12.49
C THR A 110 -2.80 -14.91 11.07
N GLN A 111 -1.96 -13.97 10.60
CA GLN A 111 -1.23 -14.07 9.34
C GLN A 111 -0.34 -15.32 9.29
N TYR A 112 0.41 -15.58 10.36
CA TYR A 112 1.26 -16.75 10.46
C TYR A 112 0.45 -18.06 10.46
N ALA A 113 -0.61 -18.12 11.25
CA ALA A 113 -1.52 -19.28 11.30
C ALA A 113 -2.16 -19.55 9.92
N MET A 114 -2.63 -18.51 9.24
CA MET A 114 -3.19 -18.60 7.89
C MET A 114 -2.15 -19.09 6.88
N THR A 115 -0.93 -18.53 6.89
CA THR A 115 0.11 -18.90 5.94
C THR A 115 0.57 -20.34 6.15
N PHE A 116 0.73 -20.77 7.41
CA PHE A 116 1.04 -22.15 7.75
C PHE A 116 -0.06 -23.11 7.29
N MET A 117 -1.33 -22.79 7.54
CA MET A 117 -2.47 -23.62 7.11
C MET A 117 -2.55 -23.72 5.59
N GLY A 118 -2.31 -22.61 4.87
CA GLY A 118 -2.23 -22.60 3.40
C GLY A 118 -1.12 -23.52 2.88
N ALA A 119 0.07 -23.44 3.47
CA ALA A 119 1.20 -24.31 3.14
C ALA A 119 0.90 -25.79 3.40
N TRP A 120 0.28 -26.09 4.54
CA TRP A 120 -0.15 -27.46 4.88
C TRP A 120 -1.17 -28.00 3.88
N LEU A 121 -2.19 -27.23 3.50
CA LEU A 121 -3.18 -27.62 2.49
C LEU A 121 -2.53 -27.83 1.13
N ALA A 122 -1.73 -26.88 0.66
CA ALA A 122 -1.08 -26.94 -0.66
C ALA A 122 -0.08 -28.09 -0.78
N SER A 123 0.50 -28.56 0.35
CA SER A 123 1.43 -29.70 0.37
C SER A 123 0.75 -31.06 0.19
N ARG A 124 -0.58 -31.14 0.38
CA ARG A 124 -1.32 -32.41 0.33
C ARG A 124 -1.45 -32.92 -1.11
N LYS A 125 -1.27 -34.24 -1.30
CA LYS A 125 -1.35 -34.90 -2.63
C LYS A 125 -2.75 -34.82 -3.23
N ASN A 126 -3.78 -34.90 -2.42
CA ASN A 126 -5.20 -34.95 -2.83
C ASN A 126 -5.83 -33.59 -3.09
N VAL A 127 -5.10 -32.48 -2.93
CA VAL A 127 -5.58 -31.15 -3.30
C VAL A 127 -5.27 -30.91 -4.79
N PRO A 128 -6.28 -30.59 -5.62
CA PRO A 128 -6.10 -30.28 -7.03
C PRO A 128 -5.16 -29.09 -7.27
N LEU A 129 -4.48 -29.06 -8.42
CA LEU A 129 -3.54 -27.96 -8.73
C LEU A 129 -4.24 -26.60 -8.78
N GLU A 130 -5.41 -26.52 -9.35
CA GLU A 130 -6.21 -25.28 -9.41
C GLU A 130 -6.53 -24.72 -8.01
N ASP A 131 -6.84 -25.61 -7.05
CA ASP A 131 -7.10 -25.21 -5.67
C ASP A 131 -5.80 -24.75 -4.97
N LYS A 132 -4.68 -25.43 -5.25
CA LYS A 132 -3.35 -24.98 -4.76
C LYS A 132 -3.01 -23.59 -5.26
N ILE A 133 -3.31 -23.29 -6.53
CA ILE A 133 -3.15 -21.95 -7.11
C ILE A 133 -4.06 -20.95 -6.38
N GLY A 134 -5.33 -21.27 -6.21
CA GLY A 134 -6.28 -20.43 -5.45
C GLY A 134 -5.82 -20.15 -4.02
N LEU A 135 -5.37 -21.19 -3.29
CA LEU A 135 -4.80 -21.06 -1.95
C LEU A 135 -3.56 -20.14 -1.94
N THR A 136 -2.69 -20.29 -2.95
CA THR A 136 -1.48 -19.46 -3.11
C THR A 136 -1.84 -17.99 -3.31
N PHE A 137 -2.77 -17.69 -4.20
CA PHE A 137 -3.24 -16.33 -4.41
C PHE A 137 -4.00 -15.77 -3.21
N THR A 138 -4.78 -16.60 -2.50
CA THR A 138 -5.50 -16.16 -1.30
C THR A 138 -4.54 -15.75 -0.19
N VAL A 139 -3.57 -16.59 0.13
CA VAL A 139 -2.60 -16.29 1.18
C VAL A 139 -1.67 -15.17 0.76
N GLY A 140 -1.21 -15.16 -0.49
CA GLY A 140 -0.35 -14.10 -1.02
C GLY A 140 -1.04 -12.74 -1.05
N ALA A 141 -2.33 -12.69 -1.39
CA ALA A 141 -3.13 -11.47 -1.33
C ALA A 141 -3.16 -10.86 0.07
N ILE A 142 -3.48 -11.67 1.08
CA ILE A 142 -3.59 -11.22 2.46
C ILE A 142 -2.21 -10.88 3.04
N ASN A 143 -1.17 -11.64 2.70
CA ASN A 143 0.20 -11.34 3.08
C ASN A 143 0.72 -10.05 2.41
N GLY A 144 0.29 -9.75 1.19
CA GLY A 144 0.55 -8.47 0.53
C GLY A 144 -0.03 -7.29 1.32
N ILE A 145 -1.28 -7.42 1.78
CA ILE A 145 -1.88 -6.44 2.70
C ILE A 145 -1.14 -6.40 4.04
N GLY A 146 -0.61 -7.53 4.51
CA GLY A 146 0.24 -7.62 5.70
C GLY A 146 1.52 -6.77 5.61
N ILE A 147 2.01 -6.47 4.39
CA ILE A 147 3.13 -5.53 4.21
C ILE A 147 2.73 -4.13 4.68
N ASN A 148 1.48 -3.71 4.50
CA ASN A 148 1.01 -2.44 5.04
C ASN A 148 0.95 -2.43 6.59
N THR A 149 0.67 -3.56 7.22
CA THR A 149 0.86 -3.71 8.68
C THR A 149 2.32 -3.45 9.08
N ALA A 150 3.27 -3.99 8.32
CA ALA A 150 4.69 -3.75 8.54
C ALA A 150 5.10 -2.29 8.26
N HIS A 151 4.50 -1.67 7.26
CA HIS A 151 4.69 -0.27 6.91
C HIS A 151 4.33 0.65 8.09
N GLU A 152 3.13 0.52 8.66
CA GLU A 152 2.69 1.31 9.81
C GLU A 152 3.59 1.08 11.05
N LEU A 153 3.98 -0.17 11.34
CA LEU A 153 4.88 -0.49 12.45
C LEU A 153 6.33 -0.04 12.20
N GLY A 154 6.78 -0.07 10.96
CA GLY A 154 8.15 0.28 10.55
C GLY A 154 8.49 1.76 10.74
N HIS A 155 7.48 2.64 10.73
CA HIS A 155 7.64 4.07 11.01
C HIS A 155 7.74 4.41 12.50
N LYS A 156 7.46 3.45 13.39
CA LYS A 156 7.58 3.68 14.84
C LYS A 156 9.03 3.51 15.32
N SER A 157 9.45 4.35 16.25
CA SER A 157 10.84 4.38 16.74
C SER A 157 11.21 3.24 17.70
N ASN A 158 10.22 2.58 18.32
CA ASN A 158 10.51 1.59 19.36
C ASN A 158 10.94 0.23 18.75
N LYS A 159 11.83 -0.48 19.47
CA LYS A 159 12.42 -1.74 19.02
C LYS A 159 11.38 -2.84 18.77
N LEU A 160 10.33 -2.91 19.60
CA LEU A 160 9.28 -3.93 19.45
C LEU A 160 8.53 -3.75 18.13
N ASN A 161 8.14 -2.52 17.78
CA ASN A 161 7.43 -2.26 16.53
C ASN A 161 8.31 -2.58 15.31
N LYS A 162 9.60 -2.29 15.36
CA LYS A 162 10.53 -2.67 14.29
C LYS A 162 10.65 -4.20 14.15
N LEU A 163 10.73 -4.93 15.26
CA LEU A 163 10.74 -6.39 15.25
C LEU A 163 9.43 -6.94 14.67
N MET A 164 8.28 -6.40 15.09
CA MET A 164 6.97 -6.80 14.61
C MET A 164 6.77 -6.45 13.12
N ALA A 165 7.34 -5.33 12.64
CA ALA A 165 7.36 -5.00 11.21
C ALA A 165 8.12 -6.06 10.40
N MET A 166 9.32 -6.47 10.86
CA MET A 166 10.05 -7.56 10.22
C MET A 166 9.28 -8.88 10.26
N ALA A 167 8.60 -9.17 11.38
CA ALA A 167 7.75 -10.35 11.51
C ALA A 167 6.58 -10.34 10.50
N ALA A 168 5.90 -9.20 10.32
CA ALA A 168 4.83 -9.08 9.33
C ALA A 168 5.31 -9.27 7.88
N LEU A 169 6.56 -8.90 7.59
CA LEU A 169 7.18 -9.06 6.26
C LEU A 169 7.77 -10.46 6.02
N ALA A 170 8.10 -11.18 7.08
CA ALA A 170 8.81 -12.47 6.95
C ALA A 170 8.06 -13.48 6.07
N PRO A 171 6.71 -13.62 6.11
CA PRO A 171 5.97 -14.53 5.24
C PRO A 171 6.04 -14.19 3.74
N THR A 172 6.35 -12.95 3.37
CA THR A 172 6.55 -12.54 1.98
C THR A 172 8.03 -12.53 1.55
N GLY A 173 8.96 -12.72 2.49
CA GLY A 173 10.40 -12.61 2.20
C GLY A 173 10.85 -11.17 1.84
N TYR A 174 9.97 -10.17 1.99
CA TYR A 174 10.19 -8.79 1.52
C TYR A 174 10.70 -7.86 2.64
N THR A 175 11.48 -8.41 3.58
CA THR A 175 11.90 -7.71 4.81
C THR A 175 12.82 -6.51 4.58
N HIS A 176 13.50 -6.44 3.43
CA HIS A 176 14.30 -5.26 3.05
C HIS A 176 13.44 -3.99 2.85
N PHE A 177 12.15 -4.14 2.67
CA PHE A 177 11.19 -3.05 2.53
C PHE A 177 11.28 -2.04 3.67
N VAL A 178 11.43 -2.48 4.94
CA VAL A 178 11.53 -1.55 6.08
C VAL A 178 12.70 -0.58 5.90
N VAL A 179 13.86 -1.07 5.45
CA VAL A 179 15.06 -0.24 5.24
C VAL A 179 14.88 0.66 4.03
N GLU A 180 14.45 0.10 2.90
CA GLU A 180 14.26 0.87 1.68
C GLU A 180 13.19 1.93 1.82
N HIS A 181 12.03 1.56 2.32
CA HIS A 181 10.90 2.47 2.45
C HIS A 181 11.23 3.66 3.35
N ASN A 182 11.74 3.41 4.57
CA ASN A 182 11.99 4.48 5.54
C ASN A 182 13.19 5.38 5.19
N PHE A 183 14.24 4.83 4.61
CA PHE A 183 15.51 5.56 4.43
C PHE A 183 15.87 5.81 2.97
N GLY A 184 15.18 5.16 2.04
CA GLY A 184 15.33 5.32 0.60
C GLY A 184 14.15 6.04 -0.02
N HIS A 185 13.01 5.38 -0.14
CA HIS A 185 11.79 5.86 -0.80
C HIS A 185 11.30 7.21 -0.22
N HIS A 186 11.09 7.35 1.09
CA HIS A 186 10.65 8.61 1.70
C HIS A 186 11.56 9.82 1.40
N LYS A 187 12.84 9.58 1.14
CA LYS A 187 13.77 10.64 0.76
C LYS A 187 13.70 11.00 -0.72
N ARG A 188 13.40 10.01 -1.57
CA ARG A 188 13.51 10.11 -3.02
C ARG A 188 12.17 10.01 -3.74
N VAL A 189 11.06 9.81 -3.03
CA VAL A 189 9.72 9.69 -3.61
C VAL A 189 9.47 10.78 -4.64
N ALA A 190 8.82 10.44 -5.73
CA ALA A 190 8.57 11.30 -6.88
C ALA A 190 9.86 11.93 -7.46
N THR A 191 10.95 11.16 -7.49
CA THR A 191 12.17 11.50 -8.25
C THR A 191 12.61 10.31 -9.11
N PRO A 192 13.38 10.54 -10.21
CA PRO A 192 13.87 9.45 -11.05
C PRO A 192 14.80 8.46 -10.34
N GLU A 193 15.40 8.86 -9.22
CA GLU A 193 16.29 8.03 -8.41
C GLU A 193 15.57 7.07 -7.47
N ASP A 194 14.25 7.23 -7.31
CA ASP A 194 13.44 6.33 -6.49
C ASP A 194 12.97 5.12 -7.29
N PRO A 195 13.36 3.89 -6.90
CA PRO A 195 12.88 2.68 -7.58
C PRO A 195 11.37 2.49 -7.53
N ALA A 196 10.73 2.97 -6.46
CA ALA A 196 9.29 2.80 -6.23
C ALA A 196 8.41 3.89 -6.88
N SER A 197 9.01 4.96 -7.46
CA SER A 197 8.27 5.96 -8.23
C SER A 197 8.11 5.52 -9.67
N SER A 198 6.88 5.29 -10.09
CA SER A 198 6.51 4.87 -11.45
C SER A 198 6.45 6.07 -12.39
N LYS A 199 6.75 5.81 -13.66
CA LYS A 199 6.87 6.85 -14.69
C LYS A 199 5.65 6.84 -15.60
N MET A 200 5.22 7.99 -16.07
CA MET A 200 4.17 8.07 -17.09
C MET A 200 4.62 7.37 -18.38
N GLY A 201 3.80 6.44 -18.85
CA GLY A 201 4.11 5.58 -19.99
C GLY A 201 4.82 4.28 -19.66
N GLU A 202 5.34 4.10 -18.43
CA GLU A 202 5.89 2.84 -17.96
C GLU A 202 4.76 1.86 -17.62
N SER A 203 4.79 0.64 -18.17
CA SER A 203 3.83 -0.39 -17.77
C SER A 203 4.19 -0.99 -16.40
N PHE A 204 3.18 -1.51 -15.66
CA PHE A 204 3.43 -2.21 -14.42
C PHE A 204 4.45 -3.37 -14.59
N TRP A 205 4.39 -4.07 -15.71
CA TRP A 205 5.28 -5.21 -16.00
C TRP A 205 6.74 -4.81 -16.26
N LYS A 206 7.00 -3.57 -16.70
CA LYS A 206 8.35 -2.97 -16.78
C LYS A 206 8.77 -2.43 -15.41
N PHE A 207 7.86 -1.82 -14.68
CA PHE A 207 8.07 -1.26 -13.36
C PHE A 207 8.42 -2.34 -12.33
N LEU A 208 7.68 -3.46 -12.26
CA LEU A 208 7.81 -4.49 -11.22
C LEU A 208 9.24 -5.04 -11.05
N PRO A 209 9.92 -5.54 -12.09
CA PRO A 209 11.31 -6.00 -11.93
C PRO A 209 12.27 -4.84 -11.58
N ARG A 210 12.03 -3.64 -12.09
CA ARG A 210 12.84 -2.45 -11.81
C ARG A 210 12.76 -2.05 -10.33
N THR A 211 11.56 -1.99 -9.79
CA THR A 211 11.33 -1.60 -8.39
C THR A 211 11.85 -2.65 -7.42
N VAL A 212 11.58 -3.94 -7.64
CA VAL A 212 12.03 -5.04 -6.78
C VAL A 212 13.58 -5.09 -6.71
N VAL A 213 14.24 -5.08 -7.87
CA VAL A 213 15.70 -5.14 -7.93
C VAL A 213 16.32 -3.83 -7.44
N GLY A 214 15.74 -2.70 -7.83
CA GLY A 214 16.21 -1.37 -7.42
C GLY A 214 16.07 -1.17 -5.91
N GLY A 215 14.92 -1.53 -5.33
CA GLY A 215 14.64 -1.44 -3.91
C GLY A 215 15.61 -2.30 -3.07
N LEU A 216 15.85 -3.54 -3.49
CA LEU A 216 16.81 -4.42 -2.83
C LEU A 216 18.24 -3.83 -2.87
N LYS A 217 18.69 -3.37 -4.05
CA LYS A 217 20.02 -2.74 -4.20
C LYS A 217 20.14 -1.50 -3.33
N SER A 218 19.12 -0.69 -3.27
CA SER A 218 19.05 0.52 -2.47
C SER A 218 19.09 0.19 -0.98
N ALA A 219 18.28 -0.76 -0.50
CA ALA A 219 18.30 -1.23 0.89
C ALA A 219 19.70 -1.69 1.32
N VAL A 220 20.38 -2.50 0.48
CA VAL A 220 21.74 -2.97 0.74
C VAL A 220 22.73 -1.79 0.83
N LYS A 221 22.65 -0.82 -0.08
CA LYS A 221 23.49 0.39 -0.05
C LYS A 221 23.27 1.22 1.21
N ILE A 222 22.02 1.45 1.58
CA ILE A 222 21.62 2.19 2.78
C ILE A 222 22.20 1.50 4.02
N GLU A 223 22.00 0.20 4.15
CA GLU A 223 22.42 -0.57 5.31
C GLU A 223 23.94 -0.66 5.43
N LYS A 224 24.65 -0.89 4.33
CA LYS A 224 26.12 -0.81 4.28
C LYS A 224 26.63 0.53 4.78
N THR A 225 26.03 1.63 4.33
CA THR A 225 26.41 2.98 4.74
C THR A 225 26.13 3.21 6.23
N ARG A 226 24.97 2.74 6.73
CA ARG A 226 24.59 2.85 8.14
C ARG A 226 25.57 2.11 9.06
N LEU A 227 25.93 0.89 8.68
CA LEU A 227 26.87 0.06 9.47
C LEU A 227 28.29 0.62 9.42
N ALA A 228 28.78 1.06 8.27
CA ALA A 228 30.10 1.66 8.11
C ALA A 228 30.26 2.91 9.01
N ARG A 229 29.23 3.77 9.12
CA ARG A 229 29.23 4.93 10.05
C ARG A 229 29.34 4.53 11.52
N LYS A 230 28.99 3.27 11.86
CA LYS A 230 29.12 2.70 13.21
C LYS A 230 30.39 1.88 13.39
N GLY A 231 31.28 1.86 12.40
CA GLY A 231 32.48 1.02 12.42
C GLY A 231 32.19 -0.49 12.35
N LYS A 232 31.01 -0.89 11.81
CA LYS A 232 30.56 -2.28 11.77
C LYS A 232 30.59 -2.86 10.37
N SER A 233 30.92 -4.16 10.27
CA SER A 233 30.83 -4.93 9.03
C SER A 233 29.37 -5.13 8.60
N PHE A 234 29.15 -5.32 7.29
CA PHE A 234 27.84 -5.75 6.74
C PHE A 234 27.34 -7.06 7.36
N TRP A 235 28.24 -7.97 7.73
CA TRP A 235 27.91 -9.26 8.36
C TRP A 235 27.67 -9.18 9.87
N SER A 236 27.62 -7.98 10.42
CA SER A 236 27.29 -7.76 11.83
C SER A 236 25.86 -8.17 12.16
N LEU A 237 25.61 -8.65 13.38
CA LEU A 237 24.27 -8.90 13.92
C LEU A 237 23.41 -7.64 14.03
N ASP A 238 24.00 -6.44 13.95
CA ASP A 238 23.26 -5.17 13.87
C ASP A 238 22.69 -4.89 12.47
N ASN A 239 22.91 -5.75 11.48
CA ASN A 239 22.40 -5.60 10.14
C ASN A 239 20.91 -5.97 10.11
N GLU A 240 20.04 -4.96 9.91
CA GLU A 240 18.58 -5.13 9.88
C GLU A 240 18.11 -5.99 8.67
N LEU A 241 18.85 -5.98 7.55
CA LEU A 241 18.55 -6.85 6.41
C LEU A 241 18.83 -8.32 6.74
N LEU A 242 19.99 -8.62 7.36
CA LEU A 242 20.32 -9.99 7.75
C LEU A 242 19.36 -10.53 8.81
N GLN A 243 18.94 -9.70 9.77
CA GLN A 243 17.92 -10.07 10.76
C GLN A 243 16.58 -10.42 10.07
N GLY A 244 16.13 -9.58 9.16
CA GLY A 244 14.89 -9.81 8.41
C GLY A 244 14.95 -11.04 7.51
N TRP A 245 16.05 -11.22 6.78
CA TRP A 245 16.26 -12.40 5.93
C TRP A 245 16.35 -13.69 6.74
N ALA A 246 17.01 -13.66 7.89
CA ALA A 246 17.07 -14.81 8.81
C ALA A 246 15.68 -15.16 9.34
N MET A 247 14.83 -14.16 9.64
CA MET A 247 13.44 -14.39 10.07
C MET A 247 12.62 -15.04 8.96
N SER A 248 12.72 -14.57 7.71
CA SER A 248 12.06 -15.18 6.56
C SER A 248 12.55 -16.60 6.30
N ALA A 249 13.87 -16.81 6.31
CA ALA A 249 14.48 -18.14 6.12
C ALA A 249 14.05 -19.12 7.22
N GLY A 250 14.00 -18.65 8.47
CA GLY A 250 13.49 -19.42 9.60
C GLY A 250 12.03 -19.82 9.44
N PHE A 251 11.18 -18.89 9.03
CA PHE A 251 9.76 -19.15 8.78
C PHE A 251 9.55 -20.14 7.63
N PHE A 252 10.19 -19.91 6.48
CA PHE A 252 10.07 -20.80 5.31
C PHE A 252 10.68 -22.17 5.59
N GLY A 253 11.82 -22.22 6.26
CA GLY A 253 12.49 -23.46 6.66
C GLY A 253 11.63 -24.28 7.61
N ALA A 254 11.15 -23.69 8.70
CA ALA A 254 10.28 -24.35 9.67
C ALA A 254 8.99 -24.86 9.02
N THR A 255 8.33 -24.03 8.20
CA THR A 255 7.12 -24.43 7.48
C THR A 255 7.40 -25.58 6.50
N THR A 256 8.52 -25.55 5.79
CA THR A 256 8.91 -26.64 4.87
C THR A 256 9.26 -27.93 5.62
N LEU A 257 9.92 -27.85 6.76
CA LEU A 257 10.23 -29.02 7.59
C LEU A 257 8.96 -29.70 8.09
N ILE A 258 7.94 -28.93 8.48
CA ILE A 258 6.68 -29.46 9.02
C ILE A 258 5.76 -29.95 7.91
N CYS A 259 5.59 -29.17 6.83
CA CYS A 259 4.64 -29.48 5.76
C CYS A 259 5.24 -30.34 4.64
N GLY A 260 6.57 -30.50 4.62
CA GLY A 260 7.31 -31.19 3.57
C GLY A 260 7.63 -30.31 2.36
N PRO A 261 8.53 -30.75 1.44
CA PRO A 261 9.04 -29.94 0.33
C PRO A 261 7.98 -29.55 -0.70
N ARG A 262 6.81 -30.21 -0.71
CA ARG A 262 5.68 -29.78 -1.54
C ARG A 262 5.07 -28.43 -1.15
N ALA A 263 5.39 -27.90 0.04
CA ALA A 263 4.99 -26.56 0.44
C ALA A 263 5.82 -25.46 -0.27
N ILE A 264 7.02 -25.77 -0.80
CA ILE A 264 7.93 -24.78 -1.38
C ILE A 264 7.30 -23.97 -2.52
N PRO A 265 6.63 -24.57 -3.54
CA PRO A 265 6.00 -23.80 -4.60
C PRO A 265 4.92 -22.83 -4.09
N PHE A 266 4.15 -23.26 -3.09
CA PHE A 266 3.16 -22.41 -2.43
C PHE A 266 3.82 -21.23 -1.70
N LEU A 267 4.85 -21.50 -0.90
CA LEU A 267 5.58 -20.48 -0.14
C LEU A 267 6.21 -19.43 -1.06
N ALA A 268 6.85 -19.88 -2.14
CA ALA A 268 7.42 -19.01 -3.15
C ALA A 268 6.33 -18.20 -3.88
N GLY A 269 5.27 -18.85 -4.37
CA GLY A 269 4.20 -18.21 -5.11
C GLY A 269 3.44 -17.16 -4.30
N GLN A 270 3.08 -17.46 -3.05
CA GLN A 270 2.38 -16.52 -2.19
C GLN A 270 3.27 -15.31 -1.84
N ALA A 271 4.56 -15.52 -1.61
CA ALA A 271 5.52 -14.45 -1.34
C ALA A 271 5.69 -13.53 -2.55
N MET A 272 5.88 -14.09 -3.74
CA MET A 272 5.98 -13.32 -4.99
C MET A 272 4.70 -12.53 -5.27
N TYR A 273 3.53 -13.14 -5.10
CA TYR A 273 2.26 -12.45 -5.32
C TYR A 273 2.04 -11.35 -4.29
N GLY A 274 2.31 -11.60 -2.99
CA GLY A 274 2.20 -10.58 -1.94
C GLY A 274 3.13 -9.39 -2.19
N ALA A 275 4.39 -9.63 -2.56
CA ALA A 275 5.32 -8.57 -2.93
C ALA A 275 4.85 -7.79 -4.17
N SER A 276 4.34 -8.49 -5.21
CA SER A 276 3.84 -7.83 -6.42
C SER A 276 2.62 -6.93 -6.16
N LEU A 277 1.77 -7.29 -5.20
CA LEU A 277 0.64 -6.44 -4.79
C LEU A 277 1.09 -5.16 -4.12
N LEU A 278 2.11 -5.21 -3.25
CA LEU A 278 2.72 -4.00 -2.71
C LEU A 278 3.26 -3.11 -3.84
N GLU A 279 4.02 -3.71 -4.77
CA GLU A 279 4.58 -2.92 -5.87
C GLU A 279 3.50 -2.38 -6.82
N SER A 280 2.34 -3.04 -6.92
CA SER A 280 1.19 -2.48 -7.63
C SER A 280 0.65 -1.21 -6.94
N VAL A 281 0.66 -1.19 -5.62
CA VAL A 281 0.29 -0.01 -4.83
C VAL A 281 1.31 1.11 -5.05
N ASN A 282 2.63 0.84 -4.93
CA ASN A 282 3.68 1.81 -5.25
C ASN A 282 3.54 2.39 -6.67
N TYR A 283 3.22 1.53 -7.66
CA TYR A 283 2.97 1.95 -9.04
C TYR A 283 1.80 2.93 -9.14
N ILE A 284 0.70 2.64 -8.45
CA ILE A 284 -0.52 3.47 -8.43
C ILE A 284 -0.26 4.80 -7.73
N GLU A 285 0.44 4.78 -6.58
CA GLU A 285 0.64 5.93 -5.70
C GLU A 285 1.50 7.04 -6.32
N HIS A 286 2.40 6.71 -7.25
CA HIS A 286 3.41 7.65 -7.73
C HIS A 286 3.44 7.84 -9.25
N TYR A 287 2.48 7.28 -10.00
CA TYR A 287 2.49 7.29 -11.46
C TYR A 287 2.58 8.70 -12.05
N GLY A 288 3.68 8.95 -12.76
CA GLY A 288 3.93 10.19 -13.48
C GLY A 288 4.29 11.41 -12.64
N LEU A 289 4.28 11.30 -11.31
CA LEU A 289 4.54 12.43 -10.41
C LEU A 289 6.04 12.70 -10.27
N LEU A 290 6.41 14.00 -10.25
CA LEU A 290 7.80 14.45 -10.20
C LEU A 290 7.96 15.67 -9.31
N ARG A 291 8.81 15.58 -8.29
CA ARG A 291 9.28 16.75 -7.55
C ARG A 291 10.14 17.63 -8.44
N GLN A 292 9.87 18.91 -8.40
CA GLN A 292 10.61 19.86 -9.20
C GLN A 292 11.94 20.24 -8.53
N LYS A 293 12.95 20.56 -9.34
CA LYS A 293 14.23 21.06 -8.83
C LYS A 293 14.16 22.57 -8.62
N ASN A 294 14.69 23.01 -7.48
CA ASN A 294 14.89 24.42 -7.18
C ASN A 294 16.09 24.98 -7.96
N GLU A 295 16.33 26.28 -7.85
CA GLU A 295 17.45 27.00 -8.49
C GLU A 295 18.84 26.39 -8.18
N ASN A 296 18.98 25.74 -7.01
CA ASN A 296 20.22 25.07 -6.60
C ASN A 296 20.34 23.63 -7.15
N GLY A 297 19.46 23.22 -8.06
CA GLY A 297 19.42 21.87 -8.65
C GLY A 297 19.00 20.76 -7.72
N LYS A 298 18.54 21.08 -6.49
CA LYS A 298 18.02 20.11 -5.52
C LYS A 298 16.51 19.95 -5.66
N TYR A 299 16.02 18.74 -5.51
CA TYR A 299 14.58 18.50 -5.44
C TYR A 299 13.95 19.23 -4.26
N GLU A 300 12.79 19.81 -4.49
CA GLU A 300 11.96 20.39 -3.44
C GLU A 300 11.57 19.33 -2.39
N ARG A 301 11.11 19.78 -1.21
CA ARG A 301 10.59 18.85 -0.19
C ARG A 301 9.35 18.13 -0.70
N THR A 302 9.12 16.92 -0.22
CA THR A 302 7.88 16.19 -0.48
C THR A 302 6.69 17.00 0.03
N LYS A 303 5.68 17.14 -0.83
CA LYS A 303 4.42 17.84 -0.58
C LYS A 303 3.24 16.92 -0.91
N PRO A 304 2.00 17.29 -0.53
CA PRO A 304 0.82 16.51 -0.86
C PRO A 304 0.62 16.23 -2.36
N GLU A 305 1.13 17.12 -3.23
CA GLU A 305 1.02 16.98 -4.68
C GLU A 305 1.83 15.83 -5.29
N HIS A 306 2.69 15.17 -4.51
CA HIS A 306 3.62 14.14 -4.99
C HIS A 306 3.15 12.70 -4.79
N SER A 307 1.89 12.49 -4.40
CA SER A 307 1.29 11.16 -4.27
C SER A 307 -0.18 11.16 -4.62
N TRP A 308 -0.62 10.14 -5.37
CA TRP A 308 -2.04 9.90 -5.65
C TRP A 308 -2.76 9.38 -4.42
N ASN A 309 -3.93 9.93 -4.13
CA ASN A 309 -4.73 9.60 -2.94
C ASN A 309 -6.10 9.06 -3.31
N SER A 310 -6.74 8.44 -2.33
CA SER A 310 -8.16 8.11 -2.38
C SER A 310 -8.77 8.16 -0.98
N ASN A 311 -10.07 8.45 -0.90
CA ASN A 311 -10.82 8.51 0.33
C ASN A 311 -11.87 7.40 0.46
N ASN A 312 -11.80 6.38 -0.40
CA ASN A 312 -12.72 5.24 -0.34
C ASN A 312 -12.61 4.52 1.01
N ILE A 313 -13.76 4.42 1.70
CA ILE A 313 -13.82 4.05 3.13
C ILE A 313 -13.34 2.62 3.35
N VAL A 314 -13.87 1.66 2.57
CA VAL A 314 -13.64 0.23 2.84
C VAL A 314 -12.18 -0.14 2.61
N THR A 315 -11.59 0.30 1.50
CA THR A 315 -10.15 0.10 1.25
C THR A 315 -9.31 0.78 2.34
N ASN A 316 -9.65 1.99 2.78
CA ASN A 316 -8.95 2.68 3.86
C ASN A 316 -9.01 1.92 5.19
N LEU A 317 -10.13 1.28 5.52
CA LEU A 317 -10.26 0.48 6.75
C LEU A 317 -9.39 -0.79 6.71
N PHE A 318 -9.29 -1.46 5.57
CA PHE A 318 -8.42 -2.62 5.42
C PHE A 318 -6.93 -2.26 5.35
N LEU A 319 -6.61 -1.07 4.81
CA LEU A 319 -5.24 -0.61 4.59
C LEU A 319 -4.78 0.46 5.60
N TYR A 320 -5.44 0.60 6.75
CA TYR A 320 -5.05 1.59 7.77
C TYR A 320 -4.80 2.99 7.17
N GLN A 321 -5.75 3.50 6.38
CA GLN A 321 -5.67 4.80 5.67
C GLN A 321 -4.46 4.99 4.74
N LEU A 322 -3.82 3.93 4.25
CA LEU A 322 -2.70 4.02 3.32
C LEU A 322 -3.00 4.93 2.12
N GLN A 323 -4.25 4.97 1.66
CA GLN A 323 -4.67 5.81 0.53
C GLN A 323 -4.57 7.33 0.81
N ARG A 324 -4.35 7.76 2.07
CA ARG A 324 -3.98 9.13 2.45
C ARG A 324 -2.47 9.31 2.36
N HIS A 325 -1.91 8.86 1.27
CA HIS A 325 -0.48 8.67 1.05
C HIS A 325 0.31 9.98 1.02
N SER A 326 -0.33 11.06 0.58
CA SER A 326 0.25 12.41 0.60
C SER A 326 0.58 12.89 2.00
N ASP A 327 -0.32 12.69 2.98
CA ASP A 327 -0.05 13.05 4.36
C ASP A 327 0.98 12.13 5.00
N HIS A 328 0.93 10.85 4.63
CA HIS A 328 1.94 9.88 5.07
C HIS A 328 3.34 10.31 4.65
N HIS A 329 3.55 10.74 3.39
CA HIS A 329 4.85 11.22 2.93
C HIS A 329 5.26 12.56 3.52
N ALA A 330 4.30 13.46 3.74
CA ALA A 330 4.59 14.74 4.39
C ALA A 330 4.93 14.57 5.89
N HIS A 331 4.33 13.57 6.56
CA HIS A 331 4.46 13.31 7.99
C HIS A 331 4.65 11.81 8.29
N PRO A 332 5.79 11.20 7.94
CA PRO A 332 5.97 9.74 8.01
C PRO A 332 5.79 9.11 9.40
N SER A 333 5.95 9.89 10.46
CA SER A 333 5.74 9.43 11.84
C SER A 333 4.29 9.46 12.30
N ARG A 334 3.39 10.12 11.54
CA ARG A 334 1.97 10.21 11.86
C ARG A 334 1.31 8.85 11.77
N SER A 335 0.59 8.48 12.81
CA SER A 335 -0.11 7.20 12.87
C SER A 335 -1.33 7.21 11.96
N PHE A 336 -1.69 6.06 11.41
CA PHE A 336 -2.75 5.91 10.40
C PHE A 336 -4.09 6.56 10.80
N GLN A 337 -4.50 6.45 12.06
CA GLN A 337 -5.76 7.00 12.56
C GLN A 337 -5.78 8.55 12.59
N ALA A 338 -4.60 9.18 12.44
CA ALA A 338 -4.44 10.62 12.40
C ALA A 338 -4.14 11.18 11.00
N LEU A 339 -4.01 10.31 9.98
CA LEU A 339 -3.75 10.72 8.60
C LEU A 339 -4.91 11.57 8.04
N ARG A 340 -4.55 12.59 7.28
CA ARG A 340 -5.45 13.64 6.80
C ARG A 340 -5.65 13.58 5.29
N HIS A 341 -6.81 13.96 4.85
CA HIS A 341 -7.10 14.32 3.47
C HIS A 341 -6.65 15.76 3.20
N PHE A 342 -6.06 16.00 2.03
CA PHE A 342 -5.73 17.32 1.49
C PHE A 342 -6.45 17.54 0.16
N GLU A 343 -7.13 18.68 0.04
CA GLU A 343 -7.87 19.04 -1.19
C GLU A 343 -6.95 19.26 -2.39
N ASN A 344 -5.71 19.72 -2.16
CA ASN A 344 -4.69 19.94 -3.21
C ASN A 344 -3.91 18.68 -3.57
N ALA A 345 -4.10 17.56 -2.89
CA ALA A 345 -3.48 16.29 -3.26
C ALA A 345 -4.18 15.68 -4.48
N PRO A 346 -3.45 15.11 -5.46
CA PRO A 346 -4.06 14.47 -6.62
C PRO A 346 -4.89 13.26 -6.19
N GLN A 347 -6.09 13.12 -6.77
CA GLN A 347 -7.04 12.08 -6.42
C GLN A 347 -7.15 11.04 -7.52
N LEU A 348 -7.08 9.76 -7.13
CA LEU A 348 -7.41 8.64 -8.00
C LEU A 348 -8.91 8.63 -8.33
N PRO A 349 -9.31 8.03 -9.46
CA PRO A 349 -10.72 7.90 -9.80
C PRO A 349 -11.48 6.90 -8.92
N SER A 350 -10.78 6.07 -8.15
CA SER A 350 -11.35 5.06 -7.25
C SER A 350 -10.34 4.65 -6.17
N GLY A 351 -10.77 3.79 -5.24
CA GLY A 351 -9.89 3.20 -4.23
C GLY A 351 -8.83 2.26 -4.82
N TYR A 352 -7.72 2.07 -4.09
CA TYR A 352 -6.58 1.26 -4.55
C TYR A 352 -6.98 -0.14 -5.00
N ALA A 353 -7.89 -0.80 -4.30
CA ALA A 353 -8.37 -2.13 -4.70
C ALA A 353 -9.00 -2.13 -6.11
N SER A 354 -9.73 -1.08 -6.46
CA SER A 354 -10.33 -0.90 -7.81
C SER A 354 -9.28 -0.55 -8.86
N MET A 355 -8.16 0.07 -8.48
CA MET A 355 -7.10 0.49 -9.39
C MET A 355 -6.10 -0.64 -9.72
N LEU A 356 -6.10 -1.75 -8.96
CA LEU A 356 -5.18 -2.87 -9.20
C LEU A 356 -5.36 -3.50 -10.58
N LEU A 357 -6.60 -3.81 -10.97
CA LEU A 357 -6.86 -4.42 -12.29
C LEU A 357 -6.45 -3.50 -13.43
N PRO A 358 -6.87 -2.23 -13.50
CA PRO A 358 -6.36 -1.30 -14.51
C PRO A 358 -4.84 -1.26 -14.59
N ALA A 359 -4.13 -1.26 -13.46
CA ALA A 359 -2.67 -1.20 -13.44
C ALA A 359 -1.98 -2.37 -14.16
N TYR A 360 -2.59 -3.56 -14.15
CA TYR A 360 -2.06 -4.73 -14.85
C TYR A 360 -2.24 -4.69 -16.37
N PHE A 361 -3.12 -3.83 -16.89
CA PHE A 361 -3.42 -3.70 -18.31
C PHE A 361 -2.97 -2.34 -18.82
N PRO A 362 -1.81 -2.23 -19.51
CA PRO A 362 -1.18 -0.94 -19.86
C PRO A 362 -2.09 0.02 -20.62
N LYS A 363 -2.92 -0.48 -21.55
CA LYS A 363 -3.87 0.35 -22.29
C LYS A 363 -4.96 0.92 -21.38
N TRP A 364 -5.57 0.08 -20.56
CA TRP A 364 -6.59 0.53 -19.59
C TRP A 364 -6.02 1.53 -18.59
N TRP A 365 -4.79 1.26 -18.11
CA TRP A 365 -4.10 2.17 -17.19
C TRP A 365 -3.84 3.54 -17.81
N SER A 366 -3.29 3.60 -19.04
CA SER A 366 -3.02 4.86 -19.71
C SER A 366 -4.31 5.65 -20.01
N GLU A 367 -5.39 4.98 -20.45
CA GLU A 367 -6.70 5.61 -20.63
C GLU A 367 -7.27 6.18 -19.32
N THR A 368 -6.93 5.55 -18.18
CA THR A 368 -7.40 5.97 -16.86
C THR A 368 -6.56 7.10 -16.28
N MET A 369 -5.24 7.06 -16.41
CA MET A 369 -4.35 7.90 -15.62
C MET A 369 -3.60 8.98 -16.39
N ASP A 370 -3.25 8.77 -17.68
CA ASP A 370 -2.36 9.70 -18.38
C ASP A 370 -2.90 11.14 -18.42
N LYS A 371 -4.19 11.30 -18.75
CA LYS A 371 -4.81 12.63 -18.75
C LYS A 371 -4.86 13.25 -17.36
N ARG A 372 -5.08 12.45 -16.30
CA ARG A 372 -5.08 12.93 -14.91
C ARG A 372 -3.71 13.45 -14.46
N VAL A 373 -2.62 12.83 -14.94
CA VAL A 373 -1.26 13.34 -14.72
C VAL A 373 -1.08 14.69 -15.37
N ILE A 374 -1.55 14.85 -16.62
CA ILE A 374 -1.46 16.12 -17.38
C ILE A 374 -2.30 17.21 -16.71
N ASP A 375 -3.52 16.88 -16.28
CA ASP A 375 -4.40 17.79 -15.54
C ASP A 375 -3.77 18.27 -14.23
N HIS A 376 -3.13 17.34 -13.49
CA HIS A 376 -2.44 17.67 -12.24
C HIS A 376 -1.32 18.71 -12.41
N TYR A 377 -0.63 18.69 -13.55
CA TYR A 377 0.40 19.66 -13.89
C TYR A 377 -0.11 20.81 -14.77
N GLU A 378 -1.44 21.03 -14.82
CA GLU A 378 -2.06 22.13 -15.56
C GLU A 378 -1.58 22.23 -17.03
N GLY A 379 -1.34 21.07 -17.67
CA GLY A 379 -0.86 20.96 -19.03
C GLY A 379 0.66 21.13 -19.21
N ASP A 380 1.43 21.36 -18.14
CA ASP A 380 2.88 21.49 -18.22
C ASP A 380 3.57 20.13 -18.30
N LEU A 381 3.77 19.64 -19.53
CA LEU A 381 4.41 18.36 -19.81
C LEU A 381 5.86 18.26 -19.32
N SER A 382 6.53 19.39 -19.06
CA SER A 382 7.92 19.42 -18.59
C SER A 382 8.06 18.94 -17.14
N LYS A 383 6.98 19.01 -16.35
CA LYS A 383 6.93 18.65 -14.94
C LYS A 383 6.67 17.17 -14.67
N ILE A 384 6.41 16.36 -15.70
CA ILE A 384 5.98 14.96 -15.57
C ILE A 384 7.20 14.04 -15.51
N ASN A 385 7.11 13.00 -14.67
CA ASN A 385 8.09 11.91 -14.61
C ASN A 385 7.83 10.91 -15.75
N TRP A 386 8.44 11.13 -16.89
CA TRP A 386 8.26 10.31 -18.09
C TRP A 386 9.09 9.04 -18.08
N ASP A 387 8.54 7.96 -18.64
CA ASP A 387 9.36 6.83 -19.12
C ASP A 387 10.27 7.33 -20.27
N PRO A 388 11.61 7.29 -20.10
CA PRO A 388 12.53 7.84 -21.11
C PRO A 388 12.34 7.23 -22.50
N ASP A 389 11.96 5.95 -22.57
CA ASP A 389 11.80 5.22 -23.84
C ASP A 389 10.54 5.64 -24.61
N ARG A 390 9.59 6.30 -23.96
CA ARG A 390 8.31 6.69 -24.54
C ARG A 390 8.03 8.19 -24.48
N LYS A 391 8.94 8.97 -23.92
CA LYS A 391 8.74 10.38 -23.63
C LYS A 391 8.34 11.18 -24.88
N GLU A 392 9.11 11.07 -25.94
CA GLU A 392 8.89 11.85 -27.18
C GLU A 392 7.55 11.48 -27.83
N GLU A 393 7.27 10.17 -27.96
CA GLU A 393 6.00 9.64 -28.48
C GLU A 393 4.80 10.20 -27.70
N LEU A 394 4.87 10.11 -26.36
CA LEU A 394 3.74 10.50 -25.52
C LEU A 394 3.58 12.01 -25.39
N MET A 395 4.67 12.78 -25.37
CA MET A 395 4.61 14.25 -25.43
C MET A 395 3.94 14.71 -26.73
N ALA A 396 4.29 14.12 -27.88
CA ALA A 396 3.64 14.42 -29.16
C ALA A 396 2.16 14.01 -29.13
N LYS A 397 1.83 12.80 -28.62
CA LYS A 397 0.46 12.32 -28.51
C LYS A 397 -0.45 13.22 -27.69
N TYR A 398 0.07 13.80 -26.63
CA TYR A 398 -0.73 14.60 -25.69
C TYR A 398 -0.53 16.11 -25.82
N ALA A 399 0.19 16.59 -26.84
CA ALA A 399 0.50 18.01 -27.02
C ALA A 399 -0.75 18.90 -27.10
N ASP A 400 -1.73 18.53 -27.92
CA ASP A 400 -2.99 19.29 -28.09
C ASP A 400 -3.80 19.31 -26.79
N TYR A 401 -3.97 18.14 -26.16
CA TYR A 401 -4.67 18.04 -24.87
C TYR A 401 -4.01 18.89 -23.79
N ALA A 402 -2.68 18.83 -23.69
CA ALA A 402 -1.92 19.62 -22.73
C ALA A 402 -2.07 21.14 -22.98
N ALA A 403 -2.10 21.56 -24.24
CA ALA A 403 -2.33 22.97 -24.62
C ALA A 403 -3.76 23.43 -24.23
N GLU A 404 -4.78 22.58 -24.43
CA GLU A 404 -6.16 22.85 -23.99
C GLU A 404 -6.23 23.05 -22.47
N VAL A 405 -5.62 22.12 -21.69
CA VAL A 405 -5.58 22.19 -20.23
C VAL A 405 -4.85 23.44 -19.75
N ALA A 406 -3.69 23.78 -20.36
CA ALA A 406 -2.92 24.96 -20.01
C ALA A 406 -3.67 26.28 -20.32
N ALA A 407 -4.45 26.32 -21.40
CA ALA A 407 -5.30 27.46 -21.74
C ALA A 407 -6.45 27.60 -20.71
N ALA A 408 -7.09 26.48 -20.32
CA ALA A 408 -8.15 26.48 -19.31
C ALA A 408 -7.65 26.93 -17.93
N ALA A 409 -6.44 26.51 -17.52
CA ALA A 409 -5.83 26.92 -16.25
C ALA A 409 -5.52 28.42 -16.16
N LYS A 410 -5.25 29.09 -17.30
CA LYS A 410 -4.98 30.51 -17.39
C LYS A 410 -6.25 31.38 -17.51
N ALA A 411 -7.40 30.79 -17.83
CA ALA A 411 -8.65 31.51 -17.94
C ALA A 411 -9.06 32.11 -16.59
N PRO A 412 -9.52 33.37 -16.51
CA PRO A 412 -9.98 33.94 -15.26
C PRO A 412 -11.11 33.06 -14.70
N LYS A 413 -10.96 32.62 -13.45
CA LYS A 413 -12.06 31.94 -12.75
C LYS A 413 -13.21 32.93 -12.70
N SER A 414 -14.28 32.67 -13.48
CA SER A 414 -15.51 33.47 -13.37
C SER A 414 -15.98 33.35 -11.94
N ASP A 415 -16.12 34.48 -11.26
CA ASP A 415 -16.75 34.56 -9.94
C ASP A 415 -18.18 33.98 -10.08
N ALA A 416 -18.28 32.68 -9.81
CA ALA A 416 -19.58 32.04 -9.65
C ALA A 416 -20.09 32.48 -8.27
N ALA A 417 -21.02 33.41 -8.32
CA ALA A 417 -21.79 33.95 -7.18
C ALA A 417 -22.56 32.84 -6.43
#